data_071ad40aa8591192f570e4ec6482a9a1
#
_entry.id   071ad40aa8591192f570e4ec6482a9a1
#
_cell.length_a   1.000
_cell.length_b   1.000
_cell.length_c   1.000
_cell.angle_alpha   90.00
_cell.angle_beta   90.00
_cell.angle_gamma   90.00
#
_symmetry.space_group_name_H-M   'P 1'
#
loop_
_entity.id
_entity.type
_entity.pdbx_description
1 polymer ?
#
loop_
_entity_poly.entity_id
_entity_poly.type
_entity_poly.pdbx_seq_one_letter_code
_entity_poly.pdbx_strand_id
1 'polypeptide(L)'
;KKILESYNHRKKGCIFCDISKSKIVKSNELAVVIKDNYPVTKHHCLIIPKRHCSDYFDLYQPEINAISQLINEMKTELQKKDKTIKGFNIGNNSGEVAGQTIFHCHIHLIPRREGDTDNPRGGVRGVIKDKQNY
;
A
#
# COMPACT_ATOMS: atom_id res chain seq x y z
N LYS A 1 19.30 -18.24 8.62
CA LYS A 1 18.40 -19.32 8.18
C LYS A 1 16.99 -19.17 8.75
N LYS A 2 16.87 -18.92 10.08
CA LYS A 2 15.56 -18.70 10.70
C LYS A 2 14.82 -17.51 10.08
N ILE A 3 15.56 -16.44 9.75
CA ILE A 3 14.98 -15.27 9.08
C ILE A 3 14.46 -15.67 7.71
N LEU A 4 15.25 -16.43 6.93
CA LEU A 4 14.83 -16.89 5.60
C LEU A 4 13.59 -17.78 5.67
N GLU A 5 13.54 -18.67 6.68
CA GLU A 5 12.39 -19.53 6.90
C GLU A 5 11.13 -18.71 7.24
N SER A 6 11.28 -17.67 8.08
CA SER A 6 10.15 -16.83 8.46
C SER A 6 9.59 -16.05 7.28
N TYR A 7 10.39 -15.72 6.27
CA TYR A 7 9.89 -15.10 5.05
C TYR A 7 8.90 -15.97 4.27
N ASN A 8 8.88 -17.26 4.54
CA ASN A 8 7.95 -18.19 3.89
C ASN A 8 6.62 -18.31 4.63
N HIS A 9 6.45 -17.55 5.72
CA HIS A 9 5.20 -17.62 6.48
C HIS A 9 4.03 -17.13 5.66
N ARG A 10 3.01 -17.99 5.54
CA ARG A 10 1.75 -17.69 4.87
C ARG A 10 0.60 -18.16 5.76
N LYS A 11 -0.51 -17.48 5.66
CA LYS A 11 -1.72 -17.88 6.39
C LYS A 11 -2.75 -18.39 5.41
N LYS A 12 -3.22 -19.62 5.63
CA LYS A 12 -4.28 -20.21 4.81
C LYS A 12 -5.55 -19.36 4.92
N GLY A 13 -6.16 -19.07 3.77
CA GLY A 13 -7.38 -18.26 3.73
C GLY A 13 -7.13 -16.75 3.68
N CYS A 14 -5.88 -16.31 3.79
CA CYS A 14 -5.55 -14.90 3.67
C CYS A 14 -5.50 -14.50 2.19
N ILE A 15 -6.31 -13.51 1.79
CA ILE A 15 -6.38 -13.10 0.40
C ILE A 15 -5.08 -12.48 -0.12
N PHE A 16 -4.28 -11.88 0.78
CA PHE A 16 -3.00 -11.29 0.40
C PHE A 16 -1.82 -12.26 0.48
N CYS A 17 -2.01 -13.42 1.09
CA CYS A 17 -1.06 -14.52 0.98
C CYS A 17 -1.24 -15.29 -0.33
N ASP A 18 -2.40 -15.19 -0.96
CA ASP A 18 -2.79 -15.99 -2.12
C ASP A 18 -3.21 -15.10 -3.29
N ILE A 19 -2.34 -14.18 -3.66
CA ILE A 19 -2.58 -13.27 -4.78
C ILE A 19 -2.23 -14.00 -6.08
N SER A 20 -3.18 -14.06 -7.04
CA SER A 20 -2.91 -14.65 -8.33
C SER A 20 -1.90 -13.79 -9.11
N LYS A 21 -1.04 -14.47 -9.88
CA LYS A 21 0.00 -13.79 -10.67
C LYS A 21 -0.58 -12.77 -11.64
N SER A 22 -1.78 -13.02 -12.16
CA SER A 22 -2.43 -12.11 -13.10
C SER A 22 -2.79 -10.76 -12.50
N LYS A 23 -2.90 -10.67 -11.18
CA LYS A 23 -3.20 -9.41 -10.46
C LYS A 23 -1.97 -8.62 -10.08
N ILE A 24 -0.79 -9.22 -10.13
CA ILE A 24 0.45 -8.55 -9.74
C ILE A 24 0.88 -7.61 -10.85
N VAL A 25 0.94 -6.32 -10.53
CA VAL A 25 1.37 -5.27 -11.46
C VAL A 25 2.89 -5.16 -11.50
N LYS A 26 3.53 -5.35 -10.36
CA LYS A 26 4.96 -5.24 -10.18
C LYS A 26 5.36 -6.01 -8.94
N SER A 27 6.59 -6.47 -8.89
CA SER A 27 7.08 -7.17 -7.70
C SER A 27 8.58 -7.03 -7.57
N ASN A 28 9.08 -7.32 -6.39
CA ASN A 28 10.49 -7.57 -6.15
C ASN A 28 10.60 -8.83 -5.28
N GLU A 29 11.76 -9.05 -4.68
CA GLU A 29 12.00 -10.28 -3.92
C GLU A 29 11.03 -10.44 -2.75
N LEU A 30 10.66 -9.36 -2.06
CA LEU A 30 9.93 -9.44 -0.79
C LEU A 30 8.51 -8.86 -0.83
N ALA A 31 8.12 -8.18 -1.89
CA ALA A 31 6.83 -7.50 -1.95
C ALA A 31 6.24 -7.50 -3.35
N VAL A 32 4.95 -7.23 -3.42
CA VAL A 32 4.20 -7.13 -4.68
C VAL A 32 3.35 -5.87 -4.69
N VAL A 33 2.97 -5.43 -5.89
CA VAL A 33 2.02 -4.34 -6.09
C VAL A 33 0.80 -4.91 -6.81
N ILE A 34 -0.38 -4.59 -6.31
CA ILE A 34 -1.65 -4.89 -6.99
C ILE A 34 -2.49 -3.62 -7.07
N LYS A 35 -3.45 -3.60 -7.98
CA LYS A 35 -4.45 -2.53 -8.01
C LYS A 35 -5.42 -2.73 -6.85
N ASP A 36 -5.84 -1.64 -6.22
CA ASP A 36 -6.91 -1.71 -5.23
C ASP A 36 -8.22 -2.03 -5.96
N ASN A 37 -9.00 -2.97 -5.44
CA ASN A 37 -10.29 -3.34 -6.04
C ASN A 37 -11.33 -2.24 -5.91
N TYR A 38 -11.15 -1.33 -4.96
CA TYR A 38 -12.05 -0.22 -4.70
C TYR A 38 -11.28 1.10 -4.74
N PRO A 39 -10.71 1.44 -5.90
CA PRO A 39 -9.79 2.59 -5.98
C PRO A 39 -10.49 3.89 -5.63
N VAL A 40 -9.87 4.69 -4.75
CA VAL A 40 -10.41 6.01 -4.42
C VAL A 40 -10.06 7.05 -5.48
N THR A 41 -8.97 6.82 -6.22
CA THR A 41 -8.62 7.57 -7.43
C THR A 41 -8.10 6.58 -8.47
N LYS A 42 -8.07 7.01 -9.72
CA LYS A 42 -7.52 6.17 -10.79
C LYS A 42 -6.06 5.83 -10.51
N HIS A 43 -5.71 4.57 -10.63
CA HIS A 43 -4.38 4.00 -10.38
C HIS A 43 -4.01 3.83 -8.91
N HIS A 44 -4.98 3.94 -8.00
CA HIS A 44 -4.79 3.58 -6.60
C HIS A 44 -4.31 2.13 -6.52
N CYS A 45 -3.18 1.90 -5.86
CA CYS A 45 -2.64 0.56 -5.73
C CYS A 45 -2.19 0.26 -4.30
N LEU A 46 -1.92 -1.02 -4.06
CA LEU A 46 -1.48 -1.54 -2.78
C LEU A 46 -0.10 -2.16 -2.95
N ILE A 47 0.78 -1.91 -2.01
CA ILE A 47 2.08 -2.55 -1.92
C ILE A 47 2.04 -3.48 -0.72
N ILE A 48 2.33 -4.76 -0.94
CA ILE A 48 2.03 -5.83 0.01
C ILE A 48 3.26 -6.72 0.19
N PRO A 49 3.75 -6.93 1.42
CA PRO A 49 4.82 -7.90 1.65
C PRO A 49 4.32 -9.31 1.33
N LYS A 50 5.18 -10.13 0.76
CA LYS A 50 4.84 -11.53 0.45
C LYS A 50 4.62 -12.34 1.72
N ARG A 51 5.44 -12.09 2.75
CA ARG A 51 5.32 -12.76 4.04
C ARG A 51 4.03 -12.32 4.73
N HIS A 52 3.31 -13.27 5.34
CA HIS A 52 2.18 -12.92 6.17
C HIS A 52 2.68 -12.23 7.43
N CYS A 53 2.31 -10.97 7.60
CA CYS A 53 2.49 -10.23 8.85
C CYS A 53 1.29 -9.31 9.01
N SER A 54 0.84 -9.14 10.23
CA SER A 54 -0.45 -8.51 10.51
C SER A 54 -0.47 -7.04 10.11
N ASP A 55 0.53 -6.27 10.54
CA ASP A 55 0.54 -4.84 10.30
C ASP A 55 1.96 -4.31 10.04
N TYR A 56 2.04 -3.00 9.86
CA TYR A 56 3.29 -2.33 9.50
C TYR A 56 4.42 -2.58 10.52
N PHE A 57 4.05 -2.66 11.80
CA PHE A 57 5.05 -2.78 12.86
C PHE A 57 5.67 -4.17 12.96
N ASP A 58 5.07 -5.16 12.30
CA ASP A 58 5.62 -6.51 12.21
C ASP A 58 6.57 -6.69 11.03
N LEU A 59 6.73 -5.68 10.16
CA LEU A 59 7.63 -5.75 9.02
C LEU A 59 9.09 -5.84 9.46
N TYR A 60 9.86 -6.65 8.75
CA TYR A 60 11.32 -6.64 8.88
C TYR A 60 11.88 -5.46 8.07
N GLN A 61 13.04 -4.96 8.47
CA GLN A 61 13.65 -3.83 7.77
C GLN A 61 13.85 -4.09 6.27
N PRO A 62 14.32 -5.27 5.83
CA PRO A 62 14.42 -5.54 4.39
C PRO A 62 13.06 -5.46 3.66
N GLU A 63 11.97 -5.79 4.34
CA GLU A 63 10.63 -5.67 3.76
C GLU A 63 10.21 -4.22 3.61
N ILE A 64 10.53 -3.39 4.61
CA ILE A 64 10.29 -1.95 4.54
C ILE A 64 11.06 -1.36 3.34
N ASN A 65 12.31 -1.75 3.18
CA ASN A 65 13.15 -1.31 2.07
C ASN A 65 12.57 -1.76 0.71
N ALA A 66 12.11 -3.00 0.63
CA ALA A 66 11.51 -3.54 -0.59
C ALA A 66 10.20 -2.81 -0.96
N ILE A 67 9.38 -2.51 0.04
CA ILE A 67 8.13 -1.77 -0.14
C ILE A 67 8.44 -0.35 -0.62
N SER A 68 9.40 0.32 0.02
CA SER A 68 9.82 1.68 -0.36
C SER A 68 10.32 1.73 -1.80
N GLN A 69 11.08 0.72 -2.22
CA GLN A 69 11.56 0.61 -3.60
C GLN A 69 10.39 0.53 -4.58
N LEU A 70 9.41 -0.32 -4.30
CA LEU A 70 8.24 -0.46 -5.17
C LEU A 70 7.40 0.81 -5.22
N ILE A 71 7.26 1.52 -4.10
CA ILE A 71 6.55 2.80 -4.07
C ILE A 71 7.23 3.80 -5.01
N ASN A 72 8.55 3.92 -4.94
CA ASN A 72 9.30 4.84 -5.80
C ASN A 72 9.20 4.46 -7.27
N GLU A 73 9.28 3.18 -7.58
CA GLU A 73 9.14 2.69 -8.96
C GLU A 73 7.73 2.94 -9.49
N MET A 74 6.71 2.67 -8.68
CA MET A 74 5.33 2.92 -9.09
C MET A 74 5.06 4.41 -9.30
N LYS A 75 5.58 5.27 -8.44
CA LYS A 75 5.48 6.72 -8.65
C LYS A 75 5.98 7.11 -10.02
N THR A 76 7.17 6.68 -10.37
CA THR A 76 7.79 7.00 -11.66
C THR A 76 6.97 6.47 -12.83
N GLU A 77 6.55 5.22 -12.77
CA GLU A 77 5.77 4.60 -13.84
C GLU A 77 4.40 5.26 -14.01
N LEU A 78 3.71 5.53 -12.91
CA LEU A 78 2.38 6.13 -12.96
C LEU A 78 2.43 7.56 -13.47
N GLN A 79 3.42 8.35 -13.07
CA GLN A 79 3.57 9.72 -13.56
C GLN A 79 3.95 9.78 -15.03
N LYS A 80 4.69 8.79 -15.53
CA LYS A 80 4.97 8.65 -16.96
C LYS A 80 3.71 8.33 -17.75
N LYS A 81 2.90 7.44 -17.21
CA LYS A 81 1.68 6.93 -17.85
C LYS A 81 0.55 7.96 -17.81
N ASP A 82 0.48 8.75 -16.74
CA ASP A 82 -0.60 9.71 -16.52
C ASP A 82 -0.03 11.01 -15.99
N LYS A 83 0.06 11.99 -16.88
CA LYS A 83 0.65 13.31 -16.58
C LYS A 83 -0.23 14.18 -15.68
N THR A 84 -1.46 13.77 -15.42
CA THR A 84 -2.34 14.51 -14.52
C THR A 84 -2.01 14.24 -13.05
N ILE A 85 -1.22 13.21 -12.76
CA ILE A 85 -0.82 12.89 -11.39
C ILE A 85 0.22 13.91 -10.91
N LYS A 86 -0.12 14.67 -9.86
CA LYS A 86 0.72 15.73 -9.30
C LYS A 86 1.19 15.45 -7.87
N GLY A 87 0.67 14.43 -7.24
CA GLY A 87 1.05 14.07 -5.88
C GLY A 87 0.55 12.69 -5.52
N PHE A 88 0.89 12.26 -4.30
CA PHE A 88 0.48 10.96 -3.80
C PHE A 88 0.19 11.05 -2.30
N ASN A 89 -0.81 10.30 -1.87
CA ASN A 89 -0.92 9.94 -0.46
C ASN A 89 -0.42 8.51 -0.29
N ILE A 90 0.36 8.29 0.74
CA ILE A 90 0.91 6.98 1.10
C ILE A 90 0.40 6.69 2.50
N GLY A 91 -0.24 5.55 2.70
CA GLY A 91 -0.84 5.28 3.99
C GLY A 91 -0.99 3.81 4.30
N ASN A 92 -1.07 3.54 5.59
CA ASN A 92 -1.26 2.20 6.12
C ASN A 92 -2.17 2.28 7.33
N ASN A 93 -3.09 1.33 7.43
CA ASN A 93 -3.92 1.17 8.61
C ASN A 93 -3.35 0.02 9.43
N SER A 94 -2.85 0.31 10.63
CA SER A 94 -2.32 -0.69 11.55
C SER A 94 -3.23 -0.76 12.77
N GLY A 95 -3.92 -1.89 12.91
CA GLY A 95 -4.88 -2.13 13.99
C GLY A 95 -6.31 -1.83 13.60
N GLU A 96 -7.25 -2.53 14.22
CA GLU A 96 -8.67 -2.39 13.93
C GLU A 96 -9.19 -0.97 14.17
N VAL A 97 -8.74 -0.34 15.27
CA VAL A 97 -9.19 1.03 15.60
C VAL A 97 -8.66 2.07 14.62
N ALA A 98 -7.63 1.73 13.85
CA ALA A 98 -7.10 2.59 12.79
C ALA A 98 -7.71 2.27 11.42
N GLY A 99 -8.68 1.35 11.37
CA GLY A 99 -9.40 1.03 10.15
C GLY A 99 -8.88 -0.19 9.40
N GLN A 100 -7.96 -0.95 9.98
CA GLN A 100 -7.48 -2.16 9.33
C GLN A 100 -8.59 -3.22 9.31
N THR A 101 -8.87 -3.78 8.13
CA THR A 101 -9.88 -4.82 7.94
C THR A 101 -9.29 -6.15 7.44
N ILE A 102 -8.18 -6.09 6.74
CA ILE A 102 -7.45 -7.28 6.30
C ILE A 102 -6.14 -7.31 7.06
N PHE A 103 -5.94 -8.38 7.86
CA PHE A 103 -4.80 -8.47 8.78
C PHE A 103 -3.61 -9.14 8.12
N HIS A 104 -3.23 -8.59 7.00
CA HIS A 104 -1.99 -8.79 6.27
C HIS A 104 -1.58 -7.40 5.82
N CYS A 105 -0.42 -6.94 6.27
CA CYS A 105 0.06 -5.58 6.03
C CYS A 105 -0.03 -5.19 4.57
N HIS A 106 -0.54 -3.99 4.31
CA HIS A 106 -0.58 -3.44 2.95
C HIS A 106 -0.52 -1.91 3.03
N ILE A 107 0.19 -1.33 2.09
CA ILE A 107 0.42 0.12 2.02
C ILE A 107 -0.34 0.66 0.82
N HIS A 108 -1.18 1.66 1.04
CA HIS A 108 -1.89 2.36 -0.02
C HIS A 108 -0.97 3.36 -0.70
N LEU A 109 -0.99 3.36 -2.01
CA LEU A 109 -0.38 4.43 -2.83
C LEU A 109 -1.50 5.03 -3.66
N ILE A 110 -1.86 6.27 -3.34
CA ILE A 110 -3.02 6.94 -3.90
C ILE A 110 -2.57 8.12 -4.74
N PRO A 111 -2.63 8.01 -6.08
CA PRO A 111 -2.30 9.15 -6.94
C PRO A 111 -3.30 10.30 -6.75
N ARG A 112 -2.77 11.51 -6.72
CA ARG A 112 -3.61 12.70 -6.53
C ARG A 112 -3.47 13.64 -7.72
N ARG A 113 -4.58 14.32 -8.02
CA ARG A 113 -4.67 15.23 -9.17
C ARG A 113 -5.35 16.52 -8.72
N GLU A 114 -5.09 17.60 -9.43
CA GLU A 114 -5.78 18.86 -9.15
C GLU A 114 -7.27 18.66 -9.30
N GLY A 115 -8.04 19.14 -8.33
CA GLY A 115 -9.50 19.10 -8.37
C GLY A 115 -10.11 17.75 -8.01
N ASP A 116 -9.33 16.76 -7.62
CA ASP A 116 -9.89 15.45 -7.21
C ASP A 116 -10.62 15.52 -5.86
N THR A 117 -10.38 16.59 -5.11
CA THR A 117 -11.10 16.90 -3.87
C THR A 117 -11.12 18.43 -3.72
N ASP A 118 -12.13 18.96 -3.03
CA ASP A 118 -12.29 20.42 -2.90
C ASP A 118 -11.16 21.04 -2.09
N ASN A 119 -10.73 20.39 -1.01
CA ASN A 119 -9.70 20.94 -0.14
C ASN A 119 -8.76 19.80 0.31
N PRO A 120 -7.60 19.65 -0.36
CA PRO A 120 -6.67 18.57 -0.02
C PRO A 120 -5.81 18.87 1.22
N ARG A 121 -5.81 20.11 1.69
CA ARG A 121 -4.95 20.49 2.83
C ARG A 121 -5.22 19.61 4.03
N GLY A 122 -4.14 19.14 4.66
CA GLY A 122 -4.23 18.32 5.85
C GLY A 122 -4.45 16.83 5.58
N GLY A 123 -4.71 16.45 4.33
CA GLY A 123 -4.89 15.09 3.80
C GLY A 123 -5.03 13.96 4.82
N VAL A 124 -3.88 13.44 5.26
CA VAL A 124 -3.82 12.30 6.19
C VAL A 124 -4.55 12.55 7.51
N ARG A 125 -4.64 13.82 7.94
CA ARG A 125 -5.37 14.16 9.17
C ARG A 125 -6.86 13.82 9.09
N GLY A 126 -7.37 13.66 7.87
CA GLY A 126 -8.77 13.30 7.61
C GLY A 126 -9.16 11.90 8.08
N VAL A 127 -8.21 11.10 8.60
CA VAL A 127 -8.52 9.81 9.24
C VAL A 127 -9.40 10.01 10.48
N ILE A 128 -9.32 11.18 11.10
CA ILE A 128 -10.26 11.57 12.16
C ILE A 128 -11.24 12.56 11.54
N LYS A 129 -12.50 12.18 11.55
CA LYS A 129 -13.57 12.98 10.93
C LYS A 129 -13.53 14.41 11.48
N ASP A 130 -13.66 15.39 10.60
CA ASP A 130 -13.69 16.82 10.90
C ASP A 130 -12.38 17.39 11.45
N LYS A 131 -11.27 16.63 11.39
CA LYS A 131 -9.97 17.10 11.88
C LYS A 131 -8.96 17.31 10.76
N GLN A 132 -9.38 17.17 9.52
CA GLN A 132 -8.49 17.36 8.38
C GLN A 132 -7.98 18.80 8.28
N ASN A 133 -8.86 19.75 8.49
CA ASN A 133 -8.54 21.17 8.34
C ASN A 133 -7.91 21.74 9.62
N TYR A 134 -6.96 22.66 9.42
CA TYR A 134 -6.28 23.34 10.55
C TYR A 134 -5.80 24.73 10.13
#